data_1df3eb70e8396644a40a73d8dde302d1
#
_entry.id   1df3eb70e8396644a40a73d8dde302d1
#
_cell.length_a   1.000
_cell.length_b   1.000
_cell.length_c   1.000
_cell.angle_alpha   90.00
_cell.angle_beta   90.00
_cell.angle_gamma   90.00
#
_symmetry.space_group_name_H-M   'P 1'
#
loop_
_entity.id
_entity.type
_entity.pdbx_description
1 polymer ?
#
loop_
_entity_poly.entity_id
_entity_poly.type
_entity_poly.pdbx_seq_one_letter_code
_entity_poly.pdbx_strand_id
1 'polypeptide(L)'
;MKKKSYSLLELILIIFIISIIYYSISLNKHDNKLDELTNRIVLYLKQTRYQALIDNKKEKNQELWYKKRWTLKFFNCKESVGGIYYVIYSDNNMTGHPNLDESLKDPLTKKRIYSSNNCEISKNTSKYVLVTKEFDVENIKLSCNSTSTIGQISYGGAGRVYSRLSSKENEENRYEIEERCKIEIISKSKEKREIIIEGKSGYVYKGKRP
;
A
#
# COMPACT_ATOMS: atom_id res chain seq x y z
N MET A 1 -47.00 -11.85 38.81
CA MET A 1 -46.11 -11.03 37.94
C MET A 1 -46.92 -10.51 36.73
N LYS A 2 -47.16 -9.18 36.64
CA LYS A 2 -47.83 -8.58 35.47
C LYS A 2 -46.85 -8.59 34.28
N LYS A 3 -47.17 -9.34 33.22
CA LYS A 3 -46.43 -9.27 31.95
C LYS A 3 -46.70 -7.90 31.32
N LYS A 4 -45.67 -7.06 31.23
CA LYS A 4 -45.75 -5.81 30.46
C LYS A 4 -45.76 -6.19 28.99
N SER A 5 -46.86 -5.91 28.27
CA SER A 5 -46.89 -6.01 26.80
C SER A 5 -46.38 -4.67 26.25
N TYR A 6 -45.49 -4.71 25.30
CA TYR A 6 -45.05 -3.51 24.57
C TYR A 6 -46.16 -3.07 23.62
N SER A 7 -46.37 -1.77 23.51
CA SER A 7 -47.31 -1.23 22.53
C SER A 7 -46.71 -1.30 21.12
N LEU A 8 -47.54 -1.38 20.09
CA LEU A 8 -47.12 -1.35 18.69
C LEU A 8 -46.23 -0.13 18.39
N LEU A 9 -46.54 0.99 19.02
CA LEU A 9 -45.79 2.26 18.86
C LEU A 9 -44.40 2.18 19.42
N GLU A 10 -44.20 1.52 20.58
CA GLU A 10 -42.86 1.30 21.15
C GLU A 10 -42.01 0.41 20.25
N LEU A 11 -42.57 -0.62 19.63
CA LEU A 11 -41.87 -1.49 18.70
C LEU A 11 -41.38 -0.71 17.45
N ILE A 12 -42.26 0.12 16.87
CA ILE A 12 -41.91 0.95 15.70
C ILE A 12 -40.78 1.92 16.05
N LEU A 13 -40.85 2.55 17.23
CA LEU A 13 -39.82 3.49 17.68
C LEU A 13 -38.47 2.82 17.86
N ILE A 14 -38.42 1.62 18.42
CA ILE A 14 -37.20 0.82 18.58
C ILE A 14 -36.58 0.48 17.23
N ILE A 15 -37.41 0.01 16.25
CA ILE A 15 -36.91 -0.31 14.91
C ILE A 15 -36.35 0.94 14.21
N PHE A 16 -36.99 2.09 14.37
CA PHE A 16 -36.52 3.35 13.80
C PHE A 16 -35.15 3.78 14.38
N ILE A 17 -35.01 3.72 15.70
CA ILE A 17 -33.73 4.02 16.37
C ILE A 17 -32.61 3.06 15.90
N ILE A 18 -32.87 1.75 15.84
CA ILE A 18 -31.89 0.76 15.37
C ILE A 18 -31.49 1.04 13.92
N SER A 19 -32.42 1.44 13.06
CA SER A 19 -32.16 1.79 11.66
C SER A 19 -31.24 2.99 11.54
N ILE A 20 -31.40 4.03 12.36
CA ILE A 20 -30.52 5.22 12.37
C ILE A 20 -29.12 4.83 12.84
N ILE A 21 -29.01 4.02 13.90
CA ILE A 21 -27.71 3.55 14.43
C ILE A 21 -26.99 2.72 13.37
N TYR A 22 -27.69 1.78 12.73
CA TYR A 22 -27.11 0.94 11.68
C TYR A 22 -26.61 1.75 10.49
N TYR A 23 -27.38 2.75 10.05
CA TYR A 23 -26.99 3.67 8.97
C TYR A 23 -25.71 4.46 9.34
N SER A 24 -25.64 5.01 10.54
CA SER A 24 -24.47 5.76 11.03
C SER A 24 -23.19 4.90 11.09
N ILE A 25 -23.31 3.64 11.53
CA ILE A 25 -22.17 2.70 11.58
C ILE A 25 -21.73 2.32 10.16
N SER A 26 -22.67 2.17 9.23
CA SER A 26 -22.36 1.82 7.83
C SER A 26 -21.57 2.93 7.11
N LEU A 27 -21.94 4.20 7.34
CA LEU A 27 -21.21 5.35 6.77
C LEU A 27 -19.77 5.43 7.29
N ASN A 28 -19.58 5.26 8.59
CA ASN A 28 -18.22 5.33 9.20
C ASN A 28 -17.31 4.18 8.78
N LYS A 29 -17.86 3.04 8.35
CA LYS A 29 -17.05 1.88 7.94
C LYS A 29 -16.30 2.12 6.64
N HIS A 30 -16.79 2.94 5.74
CA HIS A 30 -16.13 3.26 4.46
C HIS A 30 -14.89 4.14 4.68
N ASP A 31 -15.03 5.20 5.50
CA ASP A 31 -13.92 6.08 5.89
C ASP A 31 -12.81 5.29 6.59
N ASN A 32 -13.17 4.33 7.44
CA ASN A 32 -12.21 3.49 8.15
C ASN A 32 -11.35 2.63 7.21
N LYS A 33 -11.89 2.10 6.10
CA LYS A 33 -11.13 1.27 5.15
C LYS A 33 -10.01 2.06 4.45
N LEU A 34 -10.31 3.27 3.99
CA LEU A 34 -9.32 4.09 3.29
C LEU A 34 -8.23 4.57 4.26
N ASP A 35 -8.60 4.93 5.49
CA ASP A 35 -7.66 5.28 6.56
C ASP A 35 -6.83 4.06 6.98
N GLU A 36 -7.42 2.87 7.06
CA GLU A 36 -6.71 1.62 7.33
C GLU A 36 -5.64 1.34 6.27
N LEU A 37 -6.00 1.42 4.98
CA LEU A 37 -5.04 1.25 3.89
C LEU A 37 -3.90 2.26 3.97
N THR A 38 -4.24 3.54 4.19
CA THR A 38 -3.26 4.62 4.31
C THR A 38 -2.27 4.34 5.44
N ASN A 39 -2.77 3.92 6.61
CA ASN A 39 -1.93 3.52 7.75
C ASN A 39 -1.02 2.35 7.41
N ARG A 40 -1.55 1.33 6.71
CA ARG A 40 -0.79 0.15 6.29
C ARG A 40 0.32 0.53 5.31
N ILE A 41 0.02 1.34 4.29
CA ILE A 41 1.03 1.76 3.32
C ILE A 41 2.13 2.60 3.99
N VAL A 42 1.77 3.52 4.90
CA VAL A 42 2.76 4.28 5.69
C VAL A 42 3.64 3.36 6.52
N LEU A 43 3.06 2.38 7.22
CA LEU A 43 3.79 1.40 8.01
C LEU A 43 4.74 0.57 7.12
N TYR A 44 4.26 0.08 5.99
CA TYR A 44 5.03 -0.74 5.07
C TYR A 44 6.14 0.03 4.36
N LEU A 45 5.93 1.30 4.02
CA LEU A 45 7.01 2.16 3.51
C LEU A 45 8.10 2.38 4.57
N LYS A 46 7.72 2.62 5.83
CA LYS A 46 8.68 2.69 6.96
C LYS A 46 9.43 1.37 7.14
N GLN A 47 8.74 0.25 7.04
CA GLN A 47 9.36 -1.08 7.12
C GLN A 47 10.30 -1.34 5.94
N THR A 48 9.90 -0.98 4.71
CA THR A 48 10.72 -1.10 3.51
C THR A 48 12.02 -0.27 3.65
N ARG A 49 11.88 0.95 4.17
CA ARG A 49 13.03 1.82 4.49
C ARG A 49 13.93 1.19 5.55
N TYR A 50 13.36 0.65 6.62
CA TYR A 50 14.13 -0.04 7.66
C TYR A 50 14.87 -1.26 7.11
N GLN A 51 14.21 -2.08 6.28
CA GLN A 51 14.85 -3.20 5.61
C GLN A 51 16.05 -2.74 4.75
N ALA A 52 15.91 -1.65 4.01
CA ALA A 52 17.00 -1.13 3.20
C ALA A 52 18.20 -0.62 4.05
N LEU A 53 17.94 -0.18 5.28
CA LEU A 53 19.01 0.25 6.21
C LEU A 53 19.78 -0.93 6.80
N ILE A 54 19.10 -2.02 7.15
CA ILE A 54 19.74 -3.20 7.77
C ILE A 54 20.25 -4.22 6.76
N ASP A 55 19.66 -4.27 5.56
CA ASP A 55 20.01 -5.16 4.46
C ASP A 55 20.46 -4.32 3.25
N ASN A 56 21.64 -3.72 3.40
CA ASN A 56 22.20 -2.90 2.34
C ASN A 56 22.68 -3.77 1.18
N LYS A 57 22.03 -3.65 0.04
CA LYS A 57 22.30 -4.43 -1.18
C LYS A 57 23.53 -3.96 -1.96
N LYS A 58 24.33 -3.02 -1.43
CA LYS A 58 25.51 -2.51 -2.11
C LYS A 58 26.61 -3.56 -2.13
N GLU A 59 26.87 -4.12 -3.30
CA GLU A 59 27.96 -5.05 -3.56
C GLU A 59 29.00 -4.39 -4.48
N LYS A 60 30.26 -4.35 -4.06
CA LYS A 60 31.33 -3.65 -4.79
C LYS A 60 31.62 -4.26 -6.17
N ASN A 61 31.42 -5.57 -6.33
CA ASN A 61 31.76 -6.30 -7.55
C ASN A 61 30.53 -6.66 -8.39
N GLN A 62 29.35 -6.14 -8.06
CA GLN A 62 28.13 -6.40 -8.81
C GLN A 62 27.63 -5.12 -9.46
N GLU A 63 27.74 -5.06 -10.77
CA GLU A 63 27.06 -4.09 -11.59
C GLU A 63 25.54 -4.20 -11.35
N LEU A 64 24.83 -3.10 -11.42
CA LEU A 64 23.37 -3.05 -11.23
C LEU A 64 22.87 -3.52 -9.85
N TRP A 65 23.74 -3.63 -8.81
CA TRP A 65 23.37 -4.03 -7.45
C TRP A 65 22.15 -3.24 -6.91
N TYR A 66 21.98 -2.00 -7.35
CA TYR A 66 20.87 -1.14 -6.94
C TYR A 66 19.50 -1.61 -7.45
N LYS A 67 19.40 -2.53 -8.41
CA LYS A 67 18.16 -3.20 -8.79
C LYS A 67 17.59 -4.06 -7.65
N LYS A 68 18.47 -4.54 -6.77
CA LYS A 68 18.10 -5.32 -5.57
C LYS A 68 17.58 -4.46 -4.42
N ARG A 69 17.51 -3.12 -4.54
CA ARG A 69 16.99 -2.26 -3.47
C ARG A 69 15.58 -2.66 -3.05
N TRP A 70 15.33 -2.57 -1.75
CA TRP A 70 14.00 -2.82 -1.20
C TRP A 70 12.98 -1.84 -1.77
N THR A 71 11.90 -2.36 -2.34
CA THR A 71 10.94 -1.60 -3.15
C THR A 71 9.51 -1.96 -2.77
N LEU A 72 8.67 -0.94 -2.56
CA LEU A 72 7.22 -1.05 -2.62
C LEU A 72 6.78 -0.61 -4.01
N LYS A 73 6.10 -1.49 -4.75
CA LYS A 73 5.63 -1.20 -6.11
C LYS A 73 4.16 -1.53 -6.26
N PHE A 74 3.43 -0.63 -6.91
CA PHE A 74 2.03 -0.81 -7.27
C PHE A 74 1.91 -1.41 -8.67
N PHE A 75 0.96 -2.31 -8.83
CA PHE A 75 0.69 -3.02 -10.07
C PHE A 75 -0.81 -3.02 -10.37
N ASN A 76 -1.14 -3.12 -11.66
CA ASN A 76 -2.49 -3.47 -12.09
C ASN A 76 -2.67 -4.98 -12.09
N CYS A 77 -3.85 -5.45 -11.67
CA CYS A 77 -4.28 -6.81 -11.96
C CYS A 77 -4.40 -7.00 -13.47
N LYS A 78 -4.43 -8.24 -13.94
CA LYS A 78 -4.73 -8.50 -15.36
C LYS A 78 -6.09 -7.90 -15.73
N GLU A 79 -6.25 -7.51 -16.99
CA GLU A 79 -7.42 -6.78 -17.48
C GLU A 79 -8.74 -7.50 -17.19
N SER A 80 -8.78 -8.83 -17.30
CA SER A 80 -9.95 -9.65 -17.00
C SER A 80 -10.41 -9.62 -15.53
N VAL A 81 -9.54 -9.20 -14.59
CA VAL A 81 -9.84 -9.12 -13.15
C VAL A 81 -10.04 -7.67 -12.74
N GLY A 82 -9.23 -6.77 -13.27
CA GLY A 82 -9.20 -5.35 -12.90
C GLY A 82 -8.69 -5.10 -11.49
N GLY A 83 -8.37 -3.83 -11.21
CA GLY A 83 -7.96 -3.39 -9.87
C GLY A 83 -6.44 -3.27 -9.69
N ILE A 84 -6.06 -2.88 -8.48
CA ILE A 84 -4.69 -2.52 -8.08
C ILE A 84 -4.26 -3.40 -6.92
N TYR A 85 -2.98 -3.80 -6.94
CA TYR A 85 -2.31 -4.42 -5.82
C TYR A 85 -0.90 -3.85 -5.64
N TYR A 86 -0.27 -4.13 -4.50
CA TYR A 86 1.14 -3.79 -4.29
C TYR A 86 1.94 -4.99 -3.80
N VAL A 87 3.25 -4.91 -4.03
CA VAL A 87 4.23 -5.89 -3.55
C VAL A 87 5.38 -5.15 -2.88
N ILE A 88 5.94 -5.73 -1.81
CA ILE A 88 7.18 -5.26 -1.21
C ILE A 88 8.23 -6.36 -1.37
N TYR A 89 9.32 -6.03 -2.05
CA TYR A 89 10.31 -7.02 -2.44
C TYR A 89 11.72 -6.44 -2.57
N SER A 90 12.70 -7.33 -2.63
CA SER A 90 14.06 -7.06 -3.07
C SER A 90 14.37 -8.02 -4.23
N ASP A 91 14.54 -7.49 -5.45
CA ASP A 91 14.77 -8.28 -6.68
C ASP A 91 16.17 -8.88 -6.69
N ASN A 92 16.39 -9.94 -5.89
CA ASN A 92 17.71 -10.53 -5.71
C ASN A 92 18.21 -11.24 -6.99
N ASN A 93 17.30 -11.76 -7.81
CA ASN A 93 17.62 -12.40 -9.08
C ASN A 93 17.70 -11.41 -10.26
N MET A 94 17.38 -10.13 -10.03
CA MET A 94 17.44 -9.01 -10.99
C MET A 94 16.63 -9.22 -12.28
N THR A 95 15.56 -10.02 -12.22
CA THR A 95 14.69 -10.29 -13.38
C THR A 95 13.73 -9.14 -13.68
N GLY A 96 13.59 -8.18 -12.75
CA GLY A 96 12.65 -7.06 -12.86
C GLY A 96 11.21 -7.41 -12.47
N HIS A 97 10.94 -8.65 -12.10
CA HIS A 97 9.64 -9.15 -11.70
C HIS A 97 9.71 -9.74 -10.28
N PRO A 98 8.96 -9.20 -9.31
CA PRO A 98 8.94 -9.75 -7.96
C PRO A 98 8.33 -11.16 -7.96
N ASN A 99 8.94 -12.05 -7.19
CA ASN A 99 8.38 -13.36 -6.90
C ASN A 99 8.03 -13.49 -5.41
N LEU A 100 7.38 -14.60 -5.06
CA LEU A 100 6.91 -14.83 -3.70
C LEU A 100 8.07 -14.85 -2.68
N ASP A 101 9.19 -15.50 -3.02
CA ASP A 101 10.31 -15.71 -2.10
C ASP A 101 11.12 -14.44 -1.84
N GLU A 102 11.15 -13.54 -2.80
CA GLU A 102 11.79 -12.22 -2.70
C GLU A 102 10.94 -11.18 -1.97
N SER A 103 9.67 -11.50 -1.73
CA SER A 103 8.75 -10.56 -1.10
C SER A 103 8.93 -10.51 0.43
N LEU A 104 8.70 -9.33 0.99
CA LEU A 104 8.76 -9.11 2.43
C LEU A 104 7.66 -9.89 3.15
N LYS A 105 7.97 -10.43 4.32
CA LYS A 105 6.98 -11.00 5.24
C LYS A 105 6.44 -9.92 6.16
N ASP A 106 5.12 -9.87 6.27
CA ASP A 106 4.44 -9.06 7.28
C ASP A 106 4.86 -9.54 8.69
N PRO A 107 5.38 -8.67 9.55
CA PRO A 107 5.88 -9.07 10.86
C PRO A 107 4.80 -9.64 11.78
N LEU A 108 3.54 -9.22 11.63
CA LEU A 108 2.43 -9.67 12.45
C LEU A 108 1.85 -11.00 11.97
N THR A 109 1.52 -11.09 10.70
CA THR A 109 0.82 -12.25 10.12
C THR A 109 1.77 -13.32 9.59
N LYS A 110 3.06 -12.99 9.43
CA LYS A 110 4.10 -13.82 8.76
C LYS A 110 3.78 -14.15 7.30
N LYS A 111 2.70 -13.63 6.75
CA LYS A 111 2.33 -13.78 5.35
C LYS A 111 3.17 -12.88 4.46
N ARG A 112 3.39 -13.32 3.22
CA ARG A 112 4.11 -12.52 2.21
C ARG A 112 3.27 -11.32 1.77
N ILE A 113 3.92 -10.17 1.67
CA ILE A 113 3.33 -8.92 1.11
C ILE A 113 3.48 -9.01 -0.40
N TYR A 114 2.69 -9.90 -1.01
CA TYR A 114 2.78 -10.30 -2.40
C TYR A 114 1.41 -10.67 -2.97
N SER A 115 1.20 -10.36 -4.24
CA SER A 115 0.17 -10.97 -5.10
C SER A 115 0.72 -11.10 -6.52
N SER A 116 0.15 -12.00 -7.30
CA SER A 116 0.36 -12.04 -8.74
C SER A 116 -0.65 -11.11 -9.45
N ASN A 117 -0.49 -10.94 -10.75
CA ASN A 117 -1.43 -10.16 -11.57
C ASN A 117 -2.85 -10.80 -11.67
N ASN A 118 -3.03 -12.05 -11.20
CA ASN A 118 -4.35 -12.64 -11.04
C ASN A 118 -5.14 -12.03 -9.88
N CYS A 119 -4.47 -11.32 -8.97
CA CYS A 119 -5.08 -10.70 -7.78
C CYS A 119 -5.90 -11.68 -6.94
N GLU A 120 -5.35 -12.88 -6.76
CA GLU A 120 -5.91 -13.95 -5.94
C GLU A 120 -5.21 -14.03 -4.59
N ILE A 121 -5.97 -14.43 -3.58
CA ILE A 121 -5.47 -14.65 -2.23
C ILE A 121 -4.98 -16.10 -2.13
N SER A 122 -3.76 -16.29 -1.64
CA SER A 122 -3.24 -17.60 -1.29
C SER A 122 -3.06 -17.74 0.24
N LYS A 123 -2.86 -18.97 0.70
CA LYS A 123 -2.63 -19.24 2.13
C LYS A 123 -1.44 -18.48 2.70
N ASN A 124 -0.41 -18.26 1.88
CA ASN A 124 0.87 -17.67 2.29
C ASN A 124 0.97 -16.17 2.00
N THR A 125 -0.04 -15.58 1.36
CA THR A 125 -0.03 -14.15 0.98
C THR A 125 -1.03 -13.34 1.80
N SER A 126 -0.72 -12.07 2.02
CA SER A 126 -1.60 -11.14 2.71
C SER A 126 -2.70 -10.67 1.75
N LYS A 127 -3.97 -10.78 2.16
CA LYS A 127 -5.09 -10.23 1.38
C LYS A 127 -5.04 -8.70 1.27
N TYR A 128 -4.46 -8.04 2.25
CA TYR A 128 -4.38 -6.58 2.34
C TYR A 128 -3.50 -5.93 1.26
N VAL A 129 -2.82 -6.73 0.42
CA VAL A 129 -2.12 -6.22 -0.76
C VAL A 129 -3.08 -5.91 -1.91
N LEU A 130 -4.29 -6.48 -1.91
CA LEU A 130 -5.31 -6.30 -2.95
C LEU A 130 -6.09 -5.00 -2.71
N VAL A 131 -5.52 -3.87 -3.10
CA VAL A 131 -5.96 -2.52 -2.75
C VAL A 131 -7.40 -2.24 -3.19
N THR A 132 -7.72 -2.53 -4.43
CA THR A 132 -9.08 -2.30 -4.95
C THR A 132 -10.10 -3.23 -4.30
N LYS A 133 -9.74 -4.51 -4.11
CA LYS A 133 -10.66 -5.53 -3.61
C LYS A 133 -10.99 -5.36 -2.13
N GLU A 134 -9.98 -5.08 -1.30
CA GLU A 134 -10.13 -5.04 0.16
C GLU A 134 -10.54 -3.64 0.65
N PHE A 135 -10.11 -2.58 -0.05
CA PHE A 135 -10.26 -1.20 0.43
C PHE A 135 -11.06 -0.29 -0.50
N ASP A 136 -11.70 -0.83 -1.52
CA ASP A 136 -12.55 -0.08 -2.46
C ASP A 136 -11.82 1.10 -3.14
N VAL A 137 -10.51 0.97 -3.39
CA VAL A 137 -9.70 1.98 -4.07
C VAL A 137 -9.86 1.87 -5.57
N GLU A 138 -10.10 3.01 -6.21
CA GLU A 138 -10.21 3.13 -7.67
C GLU A 138 -8.86 3.44 -8.32
N ASN A 139 -8.07 4.33 -7.70
CA ASN A 139 -6.83 4.80 -8.29
C ASN A 139 -5.77 5.15 -7.25
N ILE A 140 -4.50 5.05 -7.66
CA ILE A 140 -3.34 5.51 -6.90
C ILE A 140 -2.44 6.32 -7.84
N LYS A 141 -2.02 7.52 -7.39
CA LYS A 141 -1.13 8.39 -8.14
C LYS A 141 0.08 8.75 -7.31
N LEU A 142 1.25 8.69 -7.91
CA LEU A 142 2.51 9.13 -7.32
C LEU A 142 3.00 10.39 -8.04
N SER A 143 3.20 11.50 -7.32
CA SER A 143 3.66 12.76 -7.92
C SER A 143 5.09 12.66 -8.49
N CYS A 144 5.90 11.77 -7.92
CA CYS A 144 7.28 11.51 -8.35
C CYS A 144 7.41 10.33 -9.33
N ASN A 145 6.30 9.82 -9.88
CA ASN A 145 6.36 8.67 -10.78
C ASN A 145 7.13 9.00 -12.06
N SER A 146 8.18 8.25 -12.31
CA SER A 146 9.01 8.33 -13.53
C SER A 146 8.88 7.09 -14.42
N THR A 147 7.82 6.29 -14.23
CA THR A 147 7.57 5.03 -14.96
C THR A 147 6.26 5.12 -15.74
N SER A 148 6.07 4.20 -16.70
CA SER A 148 4.79 4.03 -17.41
C SER A 148 3.73 3.25 -16.61
N THR A 149 4.09 2.75 -15.41
CA THR A 149 3.20 2.02 -14.52
C THR A 149 2.62 2.95 -13.44
N ILE A 150 1.82 2.43 -12.51
CA ILE A 150 1.29 3.21 -11.38
C ILE A 150 2.42 3.87 -10.59
N GLY A 151 3.56 3.19 -10.41
CA GLY A 151 4.76 3.69 -9.77
C GLY A 151 5.30 2.80 -8.66
N GLN A 152 6.45 3.20 -8.15
CA GLN A 152 7.15 2.51 -7.08
C GLN A 152 7.91 3.48 -6.19
N ILE A 153 8.24 3.03 -4.99
CA ILE A 153 9.13 3.69 -4.04
C ILE A 153 10.19 2.68 -3.62
N SER A 154 11.44 2.98 -3.91
CA SER A 154 12.59 2.13 -3.57
C SER A 154 13.51 2.84 -2.59
N TYR A 155 14.13 2.08 -1.67
CA TYR A 155 15.01 2.64 -0.65
C TYR A 155 16.42 2.09 -0.77
N GLY A 156 17.40 2.97 -0.65
CA GLY A 156 18.82 2.63 -0.57
C GLY A 156 19.32 2.54 0.88
N GLY A 157 20.54 2.02 1.04
CA GLY A 157 21.14 1.74 2.35
C GLY A 157 21.35 2.95 3.27
N ALA A 158 21.37 4.18 2.75
CA ALA A 158 21.42 5.41 3.56
C ALA A 158 20.01 6.00 3.84
N GLY A 159 18.95 5.25 3.58
CA GLY A 159 17.57 5.74 3.68
C GLY A 159 17.14 6.67 2.55
N ARG A 160 17.99 6.88 1.55
CA ARG A 160 17.65 7.62 0.34
C ARG A 160 16.51 6.94 -0.40
N VAL A 161 15.69 7.71 -1.07
CA VAL A 161 14.47 7.22 -1.72
C VAL A 161 14.52 7.47 -3.23
N TYR A 162 13.99 6.52 -3.99
CA TYR A 162 14.05 6.50 -5.45
C TYR A 162 12.68 6.19 -6.03
N SER A 163 12.30 6.93 -7.09
CA SER A 163 11.04 6.72 -7.82
C SER A 163 11.13 5.57 -8.83
N ARG A 164 12.34 5.19 -9.21
CA ARG A 164 12.64 4.11 -10.16
C ARG A 164 14.05 3.57 -9.90
N LEU A 165 14.30 2.34 -10.34
CA LEU A 165 15.64 1.77 -10.40
C LEU A 165 16.10 1.74 -11.87
N SER A 166 17.34 2.23 -12.15
CA SER A 166 17.88 2.19 -13.50
C SER A 166 18.26 0.75 -13.89
N SER A 167 18.26 0.49 -15.17
CA SER A 167 18.79 -0.73 -15.78
C SER A 167 20.16 -0.53 -16.42
N LYS A 168 20.78 0.67 -16.28
CA LYS A 168 22.08 1.01 -16.84
C LYS A 168 23.10 1.10 -15.73
N GLU A 169 24.34 0.74 -16.04
CA GLU A 169 25.46 0.85 -15.11
C GLU A 169 25.77 2.29 -14.72
N ASN A 170 26.33 2.47 -13.53
CA ASN A 170 26.74 3.77 -13.00
C ASN A 170 25.59 4.81 -12.87
N GLU A 171 24.35 4.36 -12.83
CA GLU A 171 23.17 5.20 -12.66
C GLU A 171 22.42 4.94 -11.34
N GLU A 172 23.12 4.51 -10.30
CA GLU A 172 22.50 4.14 -9.01
C GLU A 172 21.68 5.28 -8.35
N ASN A 173 22.00 6.53 -8.66
CA ASN A 173 21.32 7.71 -8.08
C ASN A 173 20.42 8.47 -9.06
N ARG A 174 20.30 8.01 -10.32
CA ARG A 174 19.62 8.75 -11.38
C ARG A 174 18.18 9.15 -11.07
N TYR A 175 17.46 8.30 -10.32
CA TYR A 175 16.04 8.50 -10.00
C TYR A 175 15.82 8.76 -8.50
N GLU A 176 16.82 9.34 -7.83
CA GLU A 176 16.69 9.78 -6.45
C GLU A 176 15.62 10.87 -6.35
N ILE A 177 14.75 10.75 -5.35
CA ILE A 177 13.72 11.76 -5.07
C ILE A 177 14.36 12.80 -4.18
N GLU A 178 14.65 13.97 -4.74
CA GLU A 178 15.27 15.08 -4.02
C GLU A 178 14.25 15.91 -3.25
N GLU A 179 13.07 16.08 -3.85
CA GLU A 179 11.96 16.79 -3.27
C GLU A 179 10.92 15.86 -2.66
N ARG A 180 9.82 16.44 -2.19
CA ARG A 180 8.71 15.68 -1.62
C ARG A 180 7.95 14.90 -2.69
N CYS A 181 7.72 13.61 -2.43
CA CYS A 181 6.83 12.78 -3.22
C CYS A 181 5.51 12.56 -2.49
N LYS A 182 4.40 12.67 -3.20
CA LYS A 182 3.05 12.44 -2.70
C LYS A 182 2.46 11.21 -3.34
N ILE A 183 1.92 10.29 -2.51
CA ILE A 183 1.06 9.20 -2.96
C ILE A 183 -0.38 9.59 -2.64
N GLU A 184 -1.19 9.80 -3.66
CA GLU A 184 -2.62 10.06 -3.55
C GLU A 184 -3.39 8.75 -3.75
N ILE A 185 -4.21 8.37 -2.78
CA ILE A 185 -5.07 7.19 -2.81
C ILE A 185 -6.50 7.68 -2.99
N ILE A 186 -7.18 7.21 -4.04
CA ILE A 186 -8.52 7.65 -4.42
C ILE A 186 -9.47 6.45 -4.34
N SER A 187 -10.49 6.54 -3.49
CA SER A 187 -11.52 5.52 -3.35
C SER A 187 -12.54 5.58 -4.50
N LYS A 188 -13.35 4.53 -4.63
CA LYS A 188 -14.50 4.52 -5.56
C LYS A 188 -15.53 5.60 -5.22
N SER A 189 -15.66 6.01 -3.95
CA SER A 189 -16.48 7.14 -3.51
C SER A 189 -15.84 8.51 -3.77
N LYS A 190 -14.69 8.57 -4.43
CA LYS A 190 -13.92 9.79 -4.74
C LYS A 190 -13.27 10.46 -3.52
N GLU A 191 -13.31 9.83 -2.36
CA GLU A 191 -12.54 10.27 -1.21
C GLU A 191 -11.05 10.08 -1.47
N LYS A 192 -10.25 10.97 -0.89
CA LYS A 192 -8.81 11.00 -1.09
C LYS A 192 -8.07 10.91 0.23
N ARG A 193 -6.93 10.24 0.21
CA ARG A 193 -5.93 10.26 1.28
C ARG A 193 -4.56 10.43 0.67
N GLU A 194 -3.71 11.13 1.40
CA GLU A 194 -2.36 11.43 0.95
C GLU A 194 -1.33 10.83 1.90
N ILE A 195 -0.27 10.29 1.31
CA ILE A 195 0.94 9.89 2.01
C ILE A 195 2.08 10.74 1.46
N ILE A 196 2.85 11.33 2.36
CA ILE A 196 3.99 12.16 2.01
C ILE A 196 5.27 11.40 2.29
N ILE A 197 6.20 11.47 1.35
CA ILE A 197 7.55 10.94 1.45
C ILE A 197 8.49 12.12 1.25
N GLU A 198 9.28 12.43 2.28
CA GLU A 198 10.30 13.48 2.17
C GLU A 198 11.46 12.98 1.33
N GLY A 199 11.88 13.76 0.36
CA GLY A 199 13.05 13.49 -0.46
C GLY A 199 14.32 13.36 0.40
N LYS A 200 15.39 12.81 -0.17
CA LYS A 200 16.69 12.58 0.50
C LYS A 200 16.62 11.69 1.74
N SER A 201 15.74 11.99 2.71
CA SER A 201 15.62 11.23 3.96
C SER A 201 14.73 9.99 3.86
N GLY A 202 13.79 9.97 2.89
CA GLY A 202 12.79 8.90 2.75
C GLY A 202 11.83 8.79 3.94
N TYR A 203 11.71 9.84 4.78
CA TYR A 203 10.76 9.85 5.89
C TYR A 203 9.32 9.86 5.38
N VAL A 204 8.43 9.06 6.00
CA VAL A 204 7.06 8.84 5.52
C VAL A 204 6.05 9.19 6.61
N TYR A 205 5.02 9.93 6.23
CA TYR A 205 3.90 10.26 7.10
C TYR A 205 2.59 10.48 6.30
N LYS A 206 1.47 10.51 7.01
CA LYS A 206 0.18 10.85 6.39
C LYS A 206 0.10 12.35 6.11
N GLY A 207 -0.35 12.70 4.90
CA GLY A 207 -0.75 14.05 4.57
C GLY A 207 -1.99 14.51 5.36
N LYS A 208 -2.29 15.79 5.29
CA LYS A 208 -3.58 16.30 5.79
C LYS A 208 -4.71 15.73 4.94
N ARG A 209 -5.88 15.51 5.55
CA ARG A 209 -7.09 15.22 4.79
C ARG A 209 -7.37 16.43 3.90
N PRO A 210 -7.55 16.24 2.59
CA PRO A 210 -7.93 17.33 1.69
C PRO A 210 -9.33 17.83 1.98
#